data_69f159e77f254de47b7ad5584dc95e4b
#
_entry.id   69f159e77f254de47b7ad5584dc95e4b
#
_cell.length_a   1.000
_cell.length_b   1.000
_cell.length_c   1.000
_cell.angle_alpha   90.00
_cell.angle_beta   90.00
_cell.angle_gamma   90.00
#
_symmetry.space_group_name_H-M   'P 1'
#
loop_
_entity.id
_entity.type
_entity.pdbx_description
1 polymer ?
#
loop_
_entity_poly.entity_id
_entity_poly.type
_entity_poly.pdbx_seq_one_letter_code
_entity_poly.pdbx_strand_id
1 'polypeptide(L)'
;MPAASPASEPIVSVQNVFKEYRRDEFVVPVLQGMNLELQAGDYMALMGPSGSGKSTLLNLIAGLDKPTSGQVIVCGQDLGSTSQGALAKWRARHVGFIFQMYNLIPVLTAYENVELPLTLTPLKRRQRDQQVRTALEIVGLGDRMDHYPRQLSGGQEQRVSIARAIATDPTLIVADEPTGDLDAKSGAEILDLMERLNREFHKTIIMVTHDPRAAKRAKRILMLEDGKLVSDSDDSTADNSLAAGGSSRPADGHAI
;
A
#
# COMPACT_ATOMS: atom_id res chain seq x y z
N MET A 1 -31.13 -9.18 22.28
CA MET A 1 -30.42 -8.78 21.06
C MET A 1 -29.05 -8.27 21.50
N PRO A 2 -27.92 -8.87 21.11
CA PRO A 2 -26.62 -8.29 21.39
C PRO A 2 -26.49 -6.98 20.58
N ALA A 3 -26.13 -5.90 21.26
CA ALA A 3 -25.81 -4.63 20.63
C ALA A 3 -24.64 -4.83 19.66
N ALA A 4 -24.80 -4.38 18.42
CA ALA A 4 -23.72 -4.34 17.45
C ALA A 4 -22.59 -3.51 18.06
N SER A 5 -21.38 -4.08 18.16
CA SER A 5 -20.18 -3.32 18.49
C SER A 5 -20.09 -2.13 17.55
N PRO A 6 -19.75 -0.92 18.03
CA PRO A 6 -19.55 0.21 17.14
C PRO A 6 -18.48 -0.18 16.11
N ALA A 7 -18.81 -0.09 14.82
CA ALA A 7 -17.84 -0.30 13.74
C ALA A 7 -16.65 0.63 14.01
N SER A 8 -15.45 0.07 14.07
CA SER A 8 -14.24 0.87 14.24
C SER A 8 -14.14 1.87 13.07
N GLU A 9 -13.79 3.13 13.36
CA GLU A 9 -13.59 4.12 12.31
C GLU A 9 -12.52 3.62 11.32
N PRO A 10 -12.77 3.73 10.00
CA PRO A 10 -11.81 3.30 8.99
C PRO A 10 -10.52 4.12 9.10
N ILE A 11 -9.37 3.43 8.91
CA ILE A 11 -8.06 4.09 8.92
C ILE A 11 -7.84 4.97 7.69
N VAL A 12 -8.46 4.59 6.57
CA VAL A 12 -8.52 5.37 5.32
C VAL A 12 -9.97 5.49 4.91
N SER A 13 -10.42 6.73 4.68
CA SER A 13 -11.74 7.03 4.13
C SER A 13 -11.57 8.05 3.00
N VAL A 14 -11.92 7.63 1.79
CA VAL A 14 -11.94 8.45 0.57
C VAL A 14 -13.40 8.64 0.20
N GLN A 15 -13.88 9.90 0.16
CA GLN A 15 -15.29 10.20 -0.01
C GLN A 15 -15.51 11.14 -1.18
N ASN A 16 -16.16 10.61 -2.24
CA ASN A 16 -16.51 11.36 -3.46
C ASN A 16 -15.35 12.19 -4.02
N VAL A 17 -14.15 11.57 -4.11
CA VAL A 17 -12.92 12.26 -4.48
C VAL A 17 -12.80 12.40 -5.98
N PHE A 18 -12.54 13.61 -6.42
CA PHE A 18 -12.13 13.95 -7.78
C PHE A 18 -10.69 14.45 -7.76
N LYS A 19 -9.92 14.09 -8.78
CA LYS A 19 -8.58 14.62 -9.03
C LYS A 19 -8.40 14.93 -10.48
N GLU A 20 -8.01 16.19 -10.73
CA GLU A 20 -7.67 16.71 -12.06
C GLU A 20 -6.28 17.32 -12.02
N TYR A 21 -5.53 17.16 -13.09
CA TYR A 21 -4.30 17.91 -13.32
C TYR A 21 -4.53 18.93 -14.43
N ARG A 22 -3.97 20.12 -14.26
CA ARG A 22 -4.00 21.16 -15.28
C ARG A 22 -2.63 21.25 -15.94
N ARG A 23 -2.63 21.19 -17.26
CA ARG A 23 -1.46 21.42 -18.09
C ARG A 23 -1.82 22.49 -19.12
N ASP A 24 -1.36 23.70 -18.89
CA ASP A 24 -1.75 24.90 -19.66
C ASP A 24 -3.29 25.07 -19.65
N GLU A 25 -3.95 25.03 -20.81
CA GLU A 25 -5.40 25.12 -20.96
C GLU A 25 -6.13 23.77 -20.84
N PHE A 26 -5.37 22.66 -20.80
CA PHE A 26 -5.95 21.32 -20.77
C PHE A 26 -6.17 20.86 -19.32
N VAL A 27 -7.39 20.35 -19.06
CA VAL A 27 -7.75 19.68 -17.80
C VAL A 27 -7.78 18.18 -18.07
N VAL A 28 -6.99 17.42 -17.31
CA VAL A 28 -6.92 15.97 -17.40
C VAL A 28 -7.55 15.38 -16.13
N PRO A 29 -8.80 14.87 -16.21
CA PRO A 29 -9.42 14.17 -15.09
C PRO A 29 -8.71 12.82 -14.88
N VAL A 30 -8.37 12.52 -13.63
CA VAL A 30 -7.66 11.28 -13.26
C VAL A 30 -8.46 10.43 -12.29
N LEU A 31 -9.17 11.05 -11.34
CA LEU A 31 -10.10 10.35 -10.45
C LEU A 31 -11.47 11.00 -10.52
N GLN A 32 -12.53 10.18 -10.53
CA GLN A 32 -13.89 10.61 -10.82
C GLN A 32 -14.88 10.03 -9.80
N GLY A 33 -15.10 10.75 -8.68
CA GLY A 33 -16.06 10.34 -7.65
C GLY A 33 -15.63 9.10 -6.87
N MET A 34 -14.33 8.97 -6.57
CA MET A 34 -13.76 7.83 -5.89
C MET A 34 -14.28 7.72 -4.45
N ASN A 35 -14.72 6.51 -4.08
CA ASN A 35 -15.10 6.15 -2.72
C ASN A 35 -14.35 4.88 -2.31
N LEU A 36 -13.73 4.89 -1.12
CA LEU A 36 -12.97 3.77 -0.58
C LEU A 36 -12.88 3.88 0.91
N GLU A 37 -13.06 2.76 1.61
CA GLU A 37 -12.76 2.62 3.04
C GLU A 37 -11.80 1.46 3.27
N LEU A 38 -10.88 1.62 4.23
CA LEU A 38 -9.92 0.62 4.64
C LEU A 38 -9.85 0.57 6.17
N GLN A 39 -9.91 -0.63 6.72
CA GLN A 39 -9.79 -0.83 8.16
C GLN A 39 -8.33 -1.01 8.59
N ALA A 40 -8.07 -0.77 9.87
CA ALA A 40 -6.74 -1.03 10.43
C ALA A 40 -6.39 -2.53 10.30
N GLY A 41 -5.18 -2.83 9.81
CA GLY A 41 -4.72 -4.19 9.58
C GLY A 41 -5.16 -4.82 8.25
N ASP A 42 -5.85 -4.07 7.39
CA ASP A 42 -6.16 -4.55 6.04
C ASP A 42 -4.90 -4.64 5.17
N TYR A 43 -4.90 -5.60 4.26
CA TYR A 43 -3.96 -5.68 3.15
C TYR A 43 -4.73 -5.64 1.85
N MET A 44 -4.62 -4.55 1.12
CA MET A 44 -5.36 -4.27 -0.11
C MET A 44 -4.42 -4.15 -1.30
N ALA A 45 -4.78 -4.76 -2.43
CA ALA A 45 -4.15 -4.55 -3.73
C ALA A 45 -5.03 -3.66 -4.61
N LEU A 46 -4.42 -2.67 -5.24
CA LEU A 46 -5.04 -1.78 -6.22
C LEU A 46 -4.50 -2.13 -7.61
N MET A 47 -5.37 -2.67 -8.46
CA MET A 47 -5.05 -3.09 -9.81
C MET A 47 -5.71 -2.19 -10.86
N GLY A 48 -5.31 -2.34 -12.11
CA GLY A 48 -5.89 -1.65 -13.27
C GLY A 48 -4.84 -1.31 -14.33
N PRO A 49 -5.26 -0.91 -15.53
CA PRO A 49 -4.36 -0.56 -16.63
C PRO A 49 -3.47 0.65 -16.29
N SER A 50 -2.41 0.86 -17.07
CA SER A 50 -1.59 2.06 -16.94
C SER A 50 -2.44 3.31 -17.20
N GLY A 51 -2.24 4.35 -16.39
CA GLY A 51 -3.00 5.60 -16.50
C GLY A 51 -4.39 5.58 -15.82
N SER A 52 -4.84 4.46 -15.23
CA SER A 52 -6.17 4.40 -14.58
C SER A 52 -6.31 5.23 -13.29
N GLY A 53 -5.20 5.83 -12.76
CA GLY A 53 -5.24 6.67 -11.57
C GLY A 53 -4.72 6.02 -10.29
N LYS A 54 -4.19 4.78 -10.32
CA LYS A 54 -3.71 4.03 -9.13
C LYS A 54 -2.69 4.81 -8.31
N SER A 55 -1.57 5.21 -8.92
CA SER A 55 -0.52 5.97 -8.23
C SER A 55 -1.03 7.34 -7.77
N THR A 56 -1.99 7.94 -8.49
CA THR A 56 -2.64 9.18 -8.05
C THR A 56 -3.44 8.95 -6.78
N LEU A 57 -4.29 7.91 -6.72
CA LEU A 57 -5.04 7.56 -5.52
C LEU A 57 -4.10 7.26 -4.34
N LEU A 58 -3.03 6.48 -4.61
CA LEU A 58 -2.01 6.18 -3.60
C LEU A 58 -1.36 7.46 -3.05
N ASN A 59 -1.02 8.42 -3.93
CA ASN A 59 -0.43 9.70 -3.54
C ASN A 59 -1.38 10.57 -2.71
N LEU A 60 -2.69 10.55 -2.99
CA LEU A 60 -3.69 11.25 -2.19
C LEU A 60 -3.79 10.64 -0.80
N ILE A 61 -3.90 9.31 -0.69
CA ILE A 61 -3.98 8.59 0.59
C ILE A 61 -2.70 8.78 1.41
N ALA A 62 -1.57 8.84 0.74
CA ALA A 62 -0.28 9.08 1.39
C ALA A 62 0.00 10.56 1.74
N GLY A 63 -0.90 11.49 1.36
CA GLY A 63 -0.72 12.93 1.60
C GLY A 63 0.43 13.55 0.83
N LEU A 64 0.84 12.96 -0.31
CA LEU A 64 1.82 13.54 -1.24
C LEU A 64 1.16 14.55 -2.18
N ASP A 65 -0.12 14.34 -2.48
CA ASP A 65 -0.93 15.24 -3.30
C ASP A 65 -2.26 15.51 -2.60
N LYS A 66 -3.05 16.43 -3.13
CA LYS A 66 -4.37 16.80 -2.60
C LYS A 66 -5.46 16.53 -3.63
N PRO A 67 -6.67 16.15 -3.18
CA PRO A 67 -7.81 16.04 -4.08
C PRO A 67 -8.19 17.42 -4.66
N THR A 68 -8.78 17.42 -5.85
CA THR A 68 -9.39 18.63 -6.44
C THR A 68 -10.70 18.94 -5.72
N SER A 69 -11.48 17.90 -5.38
CA SER A 69 -12.68 17.99 -4.54
C SER A 69 -12.95 16.63 -3.87
N GLY A 70 -13.90 16.59 -2.94
CA GLY A 70 -14.14 15.46 -2.08
C GLY A 70 -13.22 15.45 -0.86
N GLN A 71 -13.22 14.37 -0.09
CA GLN A 71 -12.51 14.28 1.17
C GLN A 71 -11.63 13.03 1.27
N VAL A 72 -10.41 13.18 1.80
CA VAL A 72 -9.47 12.09 2.08
C VAL A 72 -9.08 12.17 3.54
N ILE A 73 -9.61 11.27 4.34
CA ILE A 73 -9.31 11.15 5.77
C ILE A 73 -8.42 9.91 5.96
N VAL A 74 -7.26 10.09 6.58
CA VAL A 74 -6.34 8.99 6.88
C VAL A 74 -5.82 9.14 8.31
N CYS A 75 -5.90 8.08 9.09
CA CYS A 75 -5.55 8.08 10.52
C CYS A 75 -6.26 9.24 11.26
N GLY A 76 -7.54 9.48 10.97
CA GLY A 76 -8.34 10.55 11.57
C GLY A 76 -8.03 11.98 11.09
N GLN A 77 -7.08 12.16 10.15
CA GLN A 77 -6.69 13.47 9.63
C GLN A 77 -7.25 13.72 8.22
N ASP A 78 -7.97 14.80 8.01
CA ASP A 78 -8.34 15.26 6.66
C ASP A 78 -7.11 15.87 5.97
N LEU A 79 -6.62 15.17 4.93
CA LEU A 79 -5.41 15.53 4.21
C LEU A 79 -5.64 16.69 3.23
N GLY A 80 -6.87 16.85 2.71
CA GLY A 80 -7.24 17.91 1.78
C GLY A 80 -7.11 19.31 2.40
N SER A 81 -7.57 19.45 3.64
CA SER A 81 -7.60 20.72 4.40
C SER A 81 -6.27 21.02 5.11
N THR A 82 -5.37 20.04 5.25
CA THR A 82 -4.13 20.17 6.03
C THR A 82 -3.05 20.94 5.25
N SER A 83 -2.30 21.83 5.92
CA SER A 83 -1.20 22.58 5.30
C SER A 83 -0.03 21.66 4.92
N GLN A 84 0.79 22.03 3.92
CA GLN A 84 1.91 21.21 3.43
C GLN A 84 2.93 20.86 4.54
N GLY A 85 3.25 21.81 5.42
CA GLY A 85 4.16 21.58 6.53
C GLY A 85 3.61 20.59 7.58
N ALA A 86 2.29 20.65 7.82
CA ALA A 86 1.61 19.70 8.71
C ALA A 86 1.50 18.32 8.05
N LEU A 87 1.23 18.24 6.74
CA LEU A 87 1.24 16.99 5.98
C LEU A 87 2.61 16.30 6.03
N ALA A 88 3.70 17.04 5.89
CA ALA A 88 5.04 16.46 5.97
C ALA A 88 5.31 15.80 7.33
N LYS A 89 4.91 16.46 8.43
CA LYS A 89 5.04 15.91 9.79
C LYS A 89 4.11 14.71 10.01
N TRP A 90 2.91 14.77 9.47
CA TRP A 90 1.94 13.69 9.53
C TRP A 90 2.44 12.45 8.76
N ARG A 91 2.92 12.63 7.51
CA ARG A 91 3.52 11.53 6.72
C ARG A 91 4.66 10.85 7.45
N ALA A 92 5.58 11.62 8.01
CA ALA A 92 6.74 11.07 8.72
C ALA A 92 6.37 10.15 9.90
N ARG A 93 5.14 10.27 10.42
CA ARG A 93 4.63 9.44 11.53
C ARG A 93 3.77 8.27 11.09
N HIS A 94 2.97 8.48 10.04
CA HIS A 94 1.86 7.58 9.71
C HIS A 94 2.08 6.76 8.45
N VAL A 95 3.00 7.17 7.56
CA VAL A 95 3.12 6.55 6.24
C VAL A 95 4.54 6.05 5.98
N GLY A 96 4.66 4.76 5.69
CA GLY A 96 5.86 4.15 5.12
C GLY A 96 5.71 3.96 3.62
N PHE A 97 6.72 4.40 2.85
CA PHE A 97 6.71 4.27 1.39
C PHE A 97 7.64 3.18 0.91
N ILE A 98 7.14 2.30 0.04
CA ILE A 98 7.89 1.30 -0.71
C ILE A 98 7.70 1.62 -2.19
N PHE A 99 8.81 1.84 -2.91
CA PHE A 99 8.81 2.21 -4.33
C PHE A 99 9.32 1.07 -5.20
N GLN A 100 8.92 1.04 -6.46
CA GLN A 100 9.44 0.12 -7.47
C GLN A 100 10.96 0.25 -7.63
N MET A 101 11.47 1.46 -7.82
CA MET A 101 12.89 1.78 -8.02
C MET A 101 13.69 1.92 -6.71
N TYR A 102 13.29 1.27 -5.63
CA TYR A 102 13.90 1.28 -4.29
C TYR A 102 14.17 2.67 -3.71
N ASN A 103 14.58 3.65 -4.51
CA ASN A 103 14.90 5.04 -4.15
C ASN A 103 15.88 5.14 -2.96
N LEU A 104 16.89 4.28 -2.95
CA LEU A 104 17.98 4.38 -2.00
C LEU A 104 18.96 5.49 -2.40
N ILE A 105 19.52 6.14 -1.41
CA ILE A 105 20.57 7.14 -1.62
C ILE A 105 21.89 6.39 -1.82
N PRO A 106 22.52 6.45 -3.02
CA PRO A 106 23.64 5.56 -3.37
C PRO A 106 24.91 5.74 -2.55
N VAL A 107 25.08 6.94 -1.97
CA VAL A 107 26.26 7.30 -1.14
C VAL A 107 26.07 6.98 0.35
N LEU A 108 24.89 6.47 0.72
CA LEU A 108 24.58 6.04 2.08
C LEU A 108 24.57 4.51 2.16
N THR A 109 24.99 3.97 3.28
CA THR A 109 24.88 2.55 3.61
C THR A 109 23.43 2.12 3.79
N ALA A 110 23.15 0.82 3.91
CA ALA A 110 21.82 0.30 4.24
C ALA A 110 21.33 0.88 5.57
N TYR A 111 22.19 0.91 6.59
CA TYR A 111 21.90 1.52 7.88
C TYR A 111 21.50 2.99 7.75
N GLU A 112 22.31 3.80 7.07
CA GLU A 112 22.08 5.24 6.91
C GLU A 112 20.81 5.53 6.08
N ASN A 113 20.52 4.74 5.04
CA ASN A 113 19.25 4.84 4.29
C ASN A 113 18.04 4.61 5.19
N VAL A 114 18.10 3.61 6.09
CA VAL A 114 17.02 3.30 7.03
C VAL A 114 16.92 4.34 8.16
N GLU A 115 18.04 4.96 8.57
CA GLU A 115 18.04 6.02 9.59
C GLU A 115 17.39 7.33 9.11
N LEU A 116 17.43 7.62 7.80
CA LEU A 116 16.98 8.91 7.25
C LEU A 116 15.61 9.39 7.78
N PRO A 117 14.51 8.62 7.69
CA PRO A 117 13.21 9.08 8.17
C PRO A 117 13.20 9.30 9.69
N LEU A 118 14.01 8.58 10.44
CA LEU A 118 14.11 8.71 11.89
C LEU A 118 14.78 10.01 12.32
N THR A 119 15.59 10.64 11.46
CA THR A 119 16.22 11.95 11.74
C THR A 119 15.19 13.07 11.86
N LEU A 120 14.00 12.90 11.31
CA LEU A 120 12.86 13.83 11.39
C LEU A 120 12.00 13.62 12.65
N THR A 121 12.34 12.62 13.47
CA THR A 121 11.62 12.29 14.70
C THR A 121 12.34 12.88 15.94
N PRO A 122 11.65 13.04 17.09
CA PRO A 122 12.28 13.50 18.31
C PRO A 122 13.14 12.43 19.02
N LEU A 123 13.41 11.30 18.38
CA LEU A 123 14.15 10.19 18.96
C LEU A 123 15.61 10.54 19.21
N LYS A 124 16.12 10.12 20.37
CA LYS A 124 17.56 10.23 20.70
C LYS A 124 18.36 9.24 19.84
N ARG A 125 19.65 9.52 19.63
CA ARG A 125 20.55 8.70 18.80
C ARG A 125 20.47 7.20 19.13
N ARG A 126 20.49 6.83 20.42
CA ARG A 126 20.40 5.43 20.85
C ARG A 126 19.07 4.77 20.46
N GLN A 127 17.96 5.52 20.50
CA GLN A 127 16.65 5.02 20.11
C GLN A 127 16.57 4.82 18.58
N ARG A 128 17.13 5.77 17.80
CA ARG A 128 17.22 5.62 16.35
C ARG A 128 18.06 4.41 15.96
N ASP A 129 19.25 4.24 16.56
CA ASP A 129 20.10 3.07 16.31
C ASP A 129 19.35 1.76 16.57
N GLN A 130 18.64 1.68 17.69
CA GLN A 130 17.80 0.50 18.00
C GLN A 130 16.76 0.24 16.91
N GLN A 131 16.01 1.26 16.47
CA GLN A 131 14.98 1.10 15.46
C GLN A 131 15.55 0.70 14.09
N VAL A 132 16.68 1.30 13.67
CA VAL A 132 17.35 0.93 12.42
C VAL A 132 17.75 -0.54 12.43
N ARG A 133 18.42 -0.99 13.52
CA ARG A 133 18.84 -2.40 13.64
C ARG A 133 17.65 -3.34 13.61
N THR A 134 16.62 -3.06 14.40
CA THR A 134 15.40 -3.85 14.42
C THR A 134 14.75 -3.91 13.04
N ALA A 135 14.64 -2.79 12.32
CA ALA A 135 14.07 -2.77 10.98
C ALA A 135 14.88 -3.62 9.97
N LEU A 136 16.23 -3.52 10.01
CA LEU A 136 17.11 -4.33 9.17
C LEU A 136 17.09 -5.82 9.55
N GLU A 137 16.94 -6.17 10.81
CA GLU A 137 16.76 -7.54 11.26
C GLU A 137 15.42 -8.13 10.80
N ILE A 138 14.33 -7.37 10.87
CA ILE A 138 13.00 -7.79 10.38
C ILE A 138 13.04 -8.18 8.89
N VAL A 139 13.79 -7.44 8.08
CA VAL A 139 13.92 -7.74 6.64
C VAL A 139 15.06 -8.72 6.32
N GLY A 140 15.77 -9.23 7.34
CA GLY A 140 16.84 -10.24 7.18
C GLY A 140 18.16 -9.67 6.65
N LEU A 141 18.49 -8.40 6.97
CA LEU A 141 19.71 -7.72 6.52
C LEU A 141 20.58 -7.22 7.70
N GLY A 142 20.47 -7.84 8.86
CA GLY A 142 21.26 -7.48 10.05
C GLY A 142 22.77 -7.57 9.84
N ASP A 143 23.24 -8.46 8.94
CA ASP A 143 24.65 -8.63 8.56
C ASP A 143 25.10 -7.75 7.38
N ARG A 144 24.21 -6.90 6.84
CA ARG A 144 24.44 -6.04 5.66
C ARG A 144 24.32 -4.54 5.95
N MET A 145 24.30 -4.15 7.20
CA MET A 145 24.06 -2.75 7.62
C MET A 145 25.04 -1.76 7.01
N ASP A 146 26.31 -2.14 6.86
CA ASP A 146 27.39 -1.29 6.35
C ASP A 146 27.55 -1.36 4.81
N HIS A 147 26.69 -2.13 4.10
CA HIS A 147 26.77 -2.24 2.66
C HIS A 147 26.10 -1.03 1.98
N TYR A 148 26.74 -0.55 0.93
CA TYR A 148 26.16 0.45 0.01
C TYR A 148 25.22 -0.22 -0.99
N PRO A 149 24.23 0.50 -1.57
CA PRO A 149 23.31 -0.07 -2.56
C PRO A 149 24.02 -0.87 -3.66
N ARG A 150 25.10 -0.34 -4.24
CA ARG A 150 25.91 -1.03 -5.29
C ARG A 150 26.48 -2.40 -4.88
N GLN A 151 26.48 -2.73 -3.60
CA GLN A 151 27.00 -3.99 -3.05
C GLN A 151 25.87 -4.98 -2.73
N LEU A 152 24.62 -4.58 -2.95
CA LEU A 152 23.42 -5.34 -2.67
C LEU A 152 22.80 -5.86 -3.98
N SER A 153 22.11 -7.01 -3.92
CA SER A 153 21.25 -7.44 -5.01
C SER A 153 19.96 -6.63 -5.04
N GLY A 154 19.23 -6.58 -6.16
CA GLY A 154 17.95 -5.85 -6.26
C GLY A 154 16.95 -6.26 -5.17
N GLY A 155 16.83 -7.55 -4.84
CA GLY A 155 15.99 -8.01 -3.74
C GLY A 155 16.47 -7.52 -2.37
N GLN A 156 17.80 -7.39 -2.17
CA GLN A 156 18.36 -6.80 -0.94
C GLN A 156 18.13 -5.30 -0.89
N GLU A 157 18.29 -4.57 -1.99
CA GLU A 157 17.97 -3.14 -2.07
C GLU A 157 16.49 -2.88 -1.75
N GLN A 158 15.58 -3.71 -2.27
CA GLN A 158 14.16 -3.60 -1.95
C GLN A 158 13.89 -3.90 -0.47
N ARG A 159 14.57 -4.87 0.14
CA ARG A 159 14.48 -5.11 1.58
C ARG A 159 14.98 -3.91 2.41
N VAL A 160 16.03 -3.21 1.99
CA VAL A 160 16.47 -1.94 2.63
C VAL A 160 15.40 -0.87 2.48
N SER A 161 14.77 -0.74 1.30
CA SER A 161 13.64 0.19 1.06
C SER A 161 12.46 -0.12 2.00
N ILE A 162 12.12 -1.40 2.19
CA ILE A 162 11.09 -1.84 3.14
C ILE A 162 11.51 -1.52 4.60
N ALA A 163 12.76 -1.83 4.98
CA ALA A 163 13.26 -1.49 6.31
C ALA A 163 13.16 0.01 6.59
N ARG A 164 13.53 0.86 5.62
CA ARG A 164 13.35 2.31 5.70
C ARG A 164 11.89 2.71 5.87
N ALA A 165 10.98 2.06 5.15
CA ALA A 165 9.55 2.33 5.25
C ALA A 165 8.97 2.00 6.62
N ILE A 166 9.43 0.92 7.27
CA ILE A 166 8.92 0.48 8.58
C ILE A 166 9.66 1.05 9.78
N ALA A 167 10.81 1.70 9.59
CA ALA A 167 11.68 2.17 10.67
C ALA A 167 11.00 3.16 11.64
N THR A 168 10.06 3.98 11.14
CA THR A 168 9.28 4.91 11.96
C THR A 168 8.07 4.28 12.63
N ASP A 169 7.88 2.96 12.48
CA ASP A 169 6.70 2.23 12.93
C ASP A 169 5.37 2.82 12.41
N PRO A 170 5.22 3.01 11.08
CA PRO A 170 4.06 3.70 10.51
C PRO A 170 2.78 2.87 10.68
N THR A 171 1.64 3.56 10.68
CA THR A 171 0.32 2.93 10.72
C THR A 171 -0.09 2.35 9.36
N LEU A 172 0.32 3.04 8.29
CA LEU A 172 -0.01 2.70 6.90
C LEU A 172 1.27 2.52 6.08
N ILE A 173 1.35 1.42 5.35
CA ILE A 173 2.39 1.18 4.33
C ILE A 173 1.74 1.31 2.96
N VAL A 174 2.30 2.15 2.11
CA VAL A 174 1.93 2.29 0.70
C VAL A 174 3.06 1.77 -0.17
N ALA A 175 2.74 0.85 -1.06
CA ALA A 175 3.71 0.20 -1.93
C ALA A 175 3.29 0.40 -3.40
N ASP A 176 4.14 1.05 -4.18
CA ASP A 176 3.92 1.25 -5.62
C ASP A 176 4.80 0.27 -6.39
N GLU A 177 4.19 -0.79 -6.92
CA GLU A 177 4.84 -1.87 -7.67
C GLU A 177 6.09 -2.48 -6.97
N PRO A 178 5.97 -2.97 -5.73
CA PRO A 178 7.12 -3.32 -4.89
C PRO A 178 7.98 -4.47 -5.43
N THR A 179 7.51 -5.19 -6.45
CA THR A 179 8.20 -6.34 -7.07
C THR A 179 8.47 -6.15 -8.56
N GLY A 180 8.16 -4.96 -9.12
CA GLY A 180 8.19 -4.72 -10.56
C GLY A 180 9.55 -4.91 -11.23
N ASP A 181 10.65 -4.63 -10.51
CA ASP A 181 12.02 -4.73 -11.02
C ASP A 181 12.78 -5.97 -10.50
N LEU A 182 12.05 -6.94 -9.91
CA LEU A 182 12.64 -8.12 -9.31
C LEU A 182 12.40 -9.38 -10.15
N ASP A 183 13.36 -10.32 -10.08
CA ASP A 183 13.13 -11.67 -10.55
C ASP A 183 12.03 -12.37 -9.74
N ALA A 184 11.47 -13.46 -10.29
CA ALA A 184 10.31 -14.14 -9.70
C ALA A 184 10.56 -14.66 -8.27
N LYS A 185 11.79 -15.09 -7.96
CA LYS A 185 12.16 -15.60 -6.64
C LYS A 185 12.24 -14.44 -5.62
N SER A 186 13.01 -13.42 -5.95
CA SER A 186 13.16 -12.23 -5.12
C SER A 186 11.80 -11.53 -4.90
N GLY A 187 10.97 -11.45 -5.95
CA GLY A 187 9.62 -10.92 -5.87
C GLY A 187 8.74 -11.69 -4.88
N ALA A 188 8.76 -13.03 -4.93
CA ALA A 188 8.01 -13.88 -4.00
C ALA A 188 8.45 -13.63 -2.54
N GLU A 189 9.76 -13.55 -2.29
CA GLU A 189 10.31 -13.27 -0.97
C GLU A 189 9.90 -11.89 -0.43
N ILE A 190 9.79 -10.88 -1.30
CA ILE A 190 9.28 -9.54 -0.92
C ILE A 190 7.79 -9.60 -0.56
N LEU A 191 6.99 -10.32 -1.34
CA LEU A 191 5.56 -10.48 -1.03
C LEU A 191 5.36 -11.25 0.28
N ASP A 192 6.12 -12.30 0.54
CA ASP A 192 6.09 -13.03 1.82
C ASP A 192 6.45 -12.11 3.00
N LEU A 193 7.42 -11.22 2.82
CA LEU A 193 7.78 -10.22 3.83
C LEU A 193 6.63 -9.22 4.08
N MET A 194 5.95 -8.76 3.03
CA MET A 194 4.80 -7.85 3.16
C MET A 194 3.61 -8.54 3.87
N GLU A 195 3.30 -9.79 3.53
CA GLU A 195 2.29 -10.57 4.25
C GLU A 195 2.65 -10.72 5.74
N ARG A 196 3.92 -10.97 6.04
CA ARG A 196 4.41 -11.07 7.41
C ARG A 196 4.23 -9.75 8.17
N LEU A 197 4.54 -8.61 7.53
CA LEU A 197 4.32 -7.28 8.12
C LEU A 197 2.83 -7.02 8.42
N ASN A 198 1.92 -7.45 7.54
CA ASN A 198 0.49 -7.34 7.79
C ASN A 198 0.04 -8.28 8.92
N ARG A 199 0.36 -9.57 8.84
CA ARG A 199 -0.18 -10.59 9.74
C ARG A 199 0.43 -10.53 11.15
N GLU A 200 1.77 -10.37 11.27
CA GLU A 200 2.48 -10.44 12.54
C GLU A 200 2.62 -9.07 13.21
N PHE A 201 2.78 -8.01 12.41
CA PHE A 201 2.96 -6.64 12.91
C PHE A 201 1.71 -5.76 12.74
N HIS A 202 0.60 -6.36 12.28
CA HIS A 202 -0.70 -5.68 12.09
C HIS A 202 -0.63 -4.39 11.28
N LYS A 203 0.29 -4.32 10.30
CA LYS A 203 0.42 -3.15 9.43
C LYS A 203 -0.70 -3.12 8.40
N THR A 204 -1.31 -1.95 8.22
CA THR A 204 -2.23 -1.72 7.11
C THR A 204 -1.41 -1.48 5.86
N ILE A 205 -1.72 -2.18 4.77
CA ILE A 205 -0.94 -2.13 3.53
C ILE A 205 -1.85 -1.84 2.34
N ILE A 206 -1.45 -0.86 1.53
CA ILE A 206 -2.03 -0.62 0.20
C ILE A 206 -0.91 -0.87 -0.82
N MET A 207 -1.11 -1.85 -1.69
CA MET A 207 -0.16 -2.20 -2.74
C MET A 207 -0.75 -1.92 -4.12
N VAL A 208 -0.10 -1.09 -4.91
CA VAL A 208 -0.38 -0.96 -6.34
C VAL A 208 0.42 -2.02 -7.08
N THR A 209 -0.24 -2.78 -7.94
CA THR A 209 0.43 -3.76 -8.79
C THR A 209 -0.37 -4.04 -10.06
N HIS A 210 0.34 -4.40 -11.14
CA HIS A 210 -0.26 -4.96 -12.34
C HIS A 210 -0.06 -6.50 -12.43
N ASP A 211 0.69 -7.11 -11.50
CA ASP A 211 0.88 -8.56 -11.43
C ASP A 211 -0.26 -9.22 -10.63
N PRO A 212 -1.10 -10.06 -11.28
CA PRO A 212 -2.18 -10.77 -10.59
C PRO A 212 -1.69 -11.72 -9.48
N ARG A 213 -0.43 -12.21 -9.57
CA ARG A 213 0.16 -13.08 -8.53
C ARG A 213 0.47 -12.28 -7.27
N ALA A 214 0.98 -11.05 -7.43
CA ALA A 214 1.19 -10.14 -6.32
C ALA A 214 -0.15 -9.72 -5.68
N ALA A 215 -1.14 -9.38 -6.50
CA ALA A 215 -2.46 -8.98 -6.02
C ALA A 215 -3.16 -10.06 -5.18
N LYS A 216 -3.02 -11.34 -5.54
CA LYS A 216 -3.58 -12.48 -4.79
C LYS A 216 -3.03 -12.65 -3.36
N ARG A 217 -1.95 -11.95 -3.01
CA ARG A 217 -1.41 -11.91 -1.64
C ARG A 217 -2.20 -10.97 -0.73
N ALA A 218 -2.93 -10.04 -1.30
CA ALA A 218 -3.81 -9.14 -0.55
C ALA A 218 -5.16 -9.82 -0.27
N LYS A 219 -5.77 -9.47 0.85
CA LYS A 219 -7.11 -9.96 1.24
C LYS A 219 -8.23 -9.31 0.44
N ARG A 220 -7.97 -8.14 -0.13
CA ARG A 220 -8.95 -7.35 -0.88
C ARG A 220 -8.28 -6.82 -2.13
N ILE A 221 -8.94 -6.98 -3.28
CA ILE A 221 -8.43 -6.52 -4.56
C ILE A 221 -9.42 -5.51 -5.14
N LEU A 222 -8.95 -4.30 -5.40
CA LEU A 222 -9.69 -3.25 -6.06
C LEU A 222 -9.22 -3.10 -7.51
N MET A 223 -10.17 -3.03 -8.44
CA MET A 223 -9.89 -2.75 -9.84
C MET A 223 -10.26 -1.31 -10.17
N LEU A 224 -9.30 -0.56 -10.69
CA LEU A 224 -9.45 0.84 -11.08
C LEU A 224 -9.35 0.97 -12.60
N GLU A 225 -10.36 1.54 -13.23
CA GLU A 225 -10.40 1.85 -14.67
C GLU A 225 -10.91 3.28 -14.89
N ASP A 226 -10.22 4.06 -15.72
CA ASP A 226 -10.57 5.43 -16.08
C ASP A 226 -10.95 6.32 -14.88
N GLY A 227 -10.19 6.19 -13.81
CA GLY A 227 -10.39 6.98 -12.59
C GLY A 227 -11.58 6.56 -11.72
N LYS A 228 -12.19 5.41 -11.98
CA LYS A 228 -13.33 4.86 -11.23
C LYS A 228 -13.02 3.47 -10.68
N LEU A 229 -13.60 3.17 -9.54
CA LEU A 229 -13.59 1.81 -8.99
C LEU A 229 -14.64 0.96 -9.76
N VAL A 230 -14.18 -0.10 -10.44
CA VAL A 230 -15.06 -0.99 -11.23
C VAL A 230 -15.34 -2.32 -10.54
N SER A 231 -14.46 -2.78 -9.68
CA SER A 231 -14.72 -3.96 -8.84
C SER A 231 -13.98 -3.87 -7.50
N ASP A 232 -14.57 -4.51 -6.51
CA ASP A 232 -14.07 -4.62 -5.15
C ASP A 232 -14.34 -6.05 -4.70
N SER A 233 -13.29 -6.86 -4.60
CA SER A 233 -13.39 -8.25 -4.14
C SER A 233 -12.80 -8.36 -2.76
N ASP A 234 -13.67 -8.60 -1.77
CA ASP A 234 -13.24 -8.97 -0.43
C ASP A 234 -13.19 -10.50 -0.34
N ASP A 235 -12.03 -11.08 -0.04
CA ASP A 235 -11.84 -12.54 0.05
C ASP A 235 -12.69 -13.17 1.18
N SER A 236 -13.25 -12.35 2.07
CA SER A 236 -14.20 -12.78 3.10
C SER A 236 -15.56 -13.23 2.55
N THR A 237 -15.87 -12.96 1.26
CA THR A 237 -17.14 -13.32 0.60
C THR A 237 -17.03 -14.45 -0.42
N ALA A 238 -15.82 -14.94 -0.72
CA ALA A 238 -15.60 -15.94 -1.79
C ALA A 238 -16.02 -17.37 -1.42
N ASP A 239 -16.32 -17.68 -0.16
CA ASP A 239 -16.61 -19.06 0.27
C ASP A 239 -18.09 -19.47 0.20
N ASN A 240 -18.99 -18.62 -0.31
CA ASN A 240 -20.45 -18.92 -0.28
C ASN A 240 -21.16 -18.92 -1.64
N SER A 241 -20.46 -18.74 -2.78
CA SER A 241 -21.14 -18.71 -4.11
C SER A 241 -20.95 -19.95 -4.99
N LEU A 242 -20.12 -20.92 -4.58
CA LEU A 242 -19.86 -22.15 -5.35
C LEU A 242 -20.70 -23.36 -4.92
N ALA A 243 -21.59 -23.23 -3.90
CA ALA A 243 -22.40 -24.34 -3.40
C ALA A 243 -23.86 -24.37 -3.92
N ALA A 244 -24.29 -23.44 -4.80
CA ALA A 244 -25.66 -23.37 -5.27
C ALA A 244 -25.79 -23.43 -6.81
N GLY A 245 -25.22 -24.43 -7.44
CA GLY A 245 -25.31 -24.61 -8.90
C GLY A 245 -25.31 -26.08 -9.32
N GLY A 246 -25.97 -26.93 -8.53
CA GLY A 246 -26.17 -28.33 -8.88
C GLY A 246 -27.62 -28.63 -9.21
N SER A 247 -27.85 -29.16 -10.43
CA SER A 247 -29.02 -29.96 -10.82
C SER A 247 -30.27 -29.20 -11.34
N SER A 248 -30.42 -29.20 -12.65
CA SER A 248 -31.61 -29.79 -13.30
C SER A 248 -31.39 -29.84 -14.82
N ARG A 249 -31.09 -31.03 -15.34
CA ARG A 249 -31.43 -31.39 -16.72
C ARG A 249 -32.87 -31.85 -16.74
N PRO A 250 -33.70 -31.41 -17.66
CA PRO A 250 -34.88 -32.16 -18.08
C PRO A 250 -34.48 -33.16 -19.16
N ALA A 251 -34.86 -34.40 -18.94
CA ALA A 251 -34.95 -35.41 -19.98
C ALA A 251 -36.20 -35.09 -20.81
N ASP A 252 -36.04 -35.00 -22.13
CA ASP A 252 -37.12 -35.23 -23.06
C ASP A 252 -36.62 -36.15 -24.15
N GLY A 253 -37.21 -37.31 -24.14
CA GLY A 253 -37.17 -38.25 -25.24
C GLY A 253 -38.06 -37.78 -26.37
N HIS A 254 -37.67 -38.13 -27.58
CA HIS A 254 -38.64 -38.61 -28.58
C HIS A 254 -37.96 -39.52 -29.58
N ALA A 255 -38.57 -40.68 -29.69
CA ALA A 255 -38.41 -41.63 -30.75
C ALA A 255 -38.89 -41.05 -32.12
N ILE A 256 -38.23 -41.34 -33.15
CA ILE A 256 -38.59 -42.13 -34.37
C ILE A 256 -37.31 -42.34 -35.18
#